data_835f082148bfa42b0f842b87e2fcb95a
#
_entry.id   835f082148bfa42b0f842b87e2fcb95a
#
_cell.length_a   1.000
_cell.length_b   1.000
_cell.length_c   1.000
_cell.angle_alpha   90.00
_cell.angle_beta   90.00
_cell.angle_gamma   90.00
#
_symmetry.space_group_name_H-M   'P 1'
#
loop_
_entity.id
_entity.type
_entity.pdbx_description
1 polymer ?
#
loop_
_entity_poly.entity_id
_entity_poly.type
_entity_poly.pdbx_seq_one_letter_code
_entity_poly.pdbx_strand_id
1 'polypeptide(L)'
;MERTKNKELLKIKKRIYNPNQKDIETYSASHAFSCANFQTFLPELKNTDHTTKFRDVVYSQAKAKYERININLIDNLDFSDLSLLEEKSYIMCSFHYGSYKMLASSLIKLNKKFFVVVNNSISKKHREDSHKYFLKCKNRYNNTVLNNIPTLSVQDNGFIFQVEKLLKEGSIMLIFIDGNSGTDGIMEYKGKNMSKISFFNNDIYVKSGLPAIAYIFKVPILPVIAYRENGIKIKSFDPIYPDLSISRKEFTSKTIQHLYDLLQKVIVKNPFEWEGWLYIHKWLDFEKLSNKEADKNQASTLIFNSRKYVSFIIKEKNFILDKDTHLSYEIGTNVQYAIDGEIDNLTKEELKMLIDKNILI
;
A
#
# COMPACT_ATOMS: atom_id res chain seq x y z
N MET A 1 19.27 25.85 -5.66
CA MET A 1 18.92 24.56 -5.03
C MET A 1 17.49 24.10 -5.32
N GLU A 2 16.46 24.93 -5.24
CA GLU A 2 15.06 24.56 -5.61
C GLU A 2 14.89 24.20 -7.09
N ARG A 3 15.52 24.93 -8.02
CA ARG A 3 15.46 24.60 -9.48
C ARG A 3 16.01 23.22 -9.82
N THR A 4 17.00 22.72 -9.08
CA THR A 4 17.60 21.39 -9.31
C THR A 4 16.69 20.27 -8.74
N LYS A 5 16.04 20.52 -7.61
CA LYS A 5 15.07 19.58 -6.98
C LYS A 5 13.86 19.36 -7.89
N ASN A 6 13.33 20.42 -8.48
CA ASN A 6 12.22 20.33 -9.43
C ASN A 6 12.57 19.51 -10.68
N LYS A 7 13.83 19.56 -11.14
CA LYS A 7 14.27 18.80 -12.32
C LYS A 7 14.28 17.30 -12.09
N GLU A 8 14.66 16.82 -10.90
CA GLU A 8 14.70 15.38 -10.60
C GLU A 8 13.29 14.79 -10.50
N LEU A 9 12.40 15.44 -9.77
CA LEU A 9 10.98 15.03 -9.70
C LEU A 9 10.31 15.07 -11.07
N LEU A 10 10.62 16.06 -11.91
CA LEU A 10 10.12 16.13 -13.28
C LEU A 10 10.62 14.97 -14.15
N LYS A 11 11.91 14.56 -14.00
CA LYS A 11 12.43 13.37 -14.68
C LYS A 11 11.72 12.10 -14.24
N ILE A 12 11.52 11.92 -12.94
CA ILE A 12 10.78 10.78 -12.37
C ILE A 12 9.35 10.77 -12.94
N LYS A 13 8.66 11.91 -12.90
CA LYS A 13 7.31 12.03 -13.45
C LYS A 13 7.28 11.67 -14.93
N LYS A 14 8.17 12.25 -15.73
CA LYS A 14 8.24 11.98 -17.17
C LYS A 14 8.42 10.49 -17.46
N ARG A 15 9.29 9.79 -16.73
CA ARG A 15 9.50 8.34 -16.90
C ARG A 15 8.25 7.53 -16.56
N ILE A 16 7.55 7.88 -15.49
CA ILE A 16 6.36 7.13 -15.05
C ILE A 16 5.19 7.34 -16.02
N TYR A 17 5.01 8.56 -16.52
CA TYR A 17 3.88 8.86 -17.42
C TYR A 17 4.18 8.52 -18.89
N ASN A 18 5.46 8.39 -19.28
CA ASN A 18 5.91 7.92 -20.59
C ASN A 18 6.90 6.76 -20.38
N PRO A 19 6.39 5.58 -19.94
CA PRO A 19 7.23 4.43 -19.67
C PRO A 19 7.82 3.86 -20.96
N ASN A 20 9.05 3.34 -20.89
CA ASN A 20 9.61 2.52 -21.96
C ASN A 20 9.04 1.08 -21.88
N GLN A 21 9.34 0.25 -22.90
CA GLN A 21 8.84 -1.12 -22.97
C GLN A 21 9.21 -1.95 -21.73
N LYS A 22 10.42 -1.85 -21.23
CA LYS A 22 10.87 -2.55 -20.01
C LYS A 22 10.09 -2.11 -18.76
N ASP A 23 9.77 -0.81 -18.65
CA ASP A 23 8.97 -0.31 -17.54
C ASP A 23 7.53 -0.84 -17.64
N ILE A 24 6.95 -0.91 -18.86
CA ILE A 24 5.62 -1.48 -19.12
C ILE A 24 5.58 -2.95 -18.66
N GLU A 25 6.51 -3.77 -19.10
CA GLU A 25 6.62 -5.18 -18.70
C GLU A 25 6.79 -5.35 -17.20
N THR A 26 7.68 -4.54 -16.58
CA THR A 26 7.96 -4.60 -15.14
C THR A 26 6.72 -4.30 -14.30
N TYR A 27 5.89 -3.37 -14.72
CA TYR A 27 4.69 -2.94 -13.98
C TYR A 27 3.39 -3.57 -14.48
N SER A 28 3.44 -4.45 -15.49
CA SER A 28 2.27 -5.00 -16.17
C SER A 28 1.27 -5.64 -15.21
N ALA A 29 1.70 -6.57 -14.37
CA ALA A 29 0.84 -7.22 -13.38
C ALA A 29 0.31 -6.21 -12.33
N SER A 30 1.18 -5.33 -11.81
CA SER A 30 0.75 -4.31 -10.84
C SER A 30 -0.29 -3.36 -11.43
N HIS A 31 -0.17 -3.00 -12.71
CA HIS A 31 -1.15 -2.22 -13.44
C HIS A 31 -2.49 -2.96 -13.54
N ALA A 32 -2.46 -4.23 -13.96
CA ALA A 32 -3.67 -5.03 -14.15
C ALA A 32 -4.45 -5.17 -12.84
N PHE A 33 -3.79 -5.58 -11.75
CA PHE A 33 -4.43 -5.70 -10.44
C PHE A 33 -4.90 -4.36 -9.88
N SER A 34 -4.19 -3.26 -10.14
CA SER A 34 -4.65 -1.93 -9.72
C SER A 34 -5.92 -1.52 -10.46
N CYS A 35 -6.06 -1.83 -11.75
CA CYS A 35 -7.29 -1.60 -12.51
C CYS A 35 -8.48 -2.35 -11.90
N ALA A 36 -8.30 -3.62 -11.51
CA ALA A 36 -9.31 -4.40 -10.84
C ALA A 36 -9.66 -3.81 -9.45
N ASN A 37 -8.63 -3.40 -8.69
CA ASN A 37 -8.83 -2.76 -7.38
C ASN A 37 -9.62 -1.44 -7.51
N PHE A 38 -9.31 -0.60 -8.50
CA PHE A 38 -10.06 0.62 -8.75
C PHE A 38 -11.52 0.32 -9.10
N GLN A 39 -11.77 -0.67 -9.95
CA GLN A 39 -13.13 -1.06 -10.30
C GLN A 39 -13.93 -1.54 -9.09
N THR A 40 -13.31 -2.28 -8.18
CA THR A 40 -13.95 -2.82 -6.98
C THR A 40 -14.18 -1.77 -5.90
N PHE A 41 -13.20 -0.94 -5.62
CA PHE A 41 -13.21 -0.02 -4.46
C PHE A 41 -13.57 1.43 -4.81
N LEU A 42 -13.41 1.83 -6.08
CA LEU A 42 -13.68 3.16 -6.60
C LEU A 42 -14.54 3.05 -7.87
N PRO A 43 -15.76 2.49 -7.78
CA PRO A 43 -16.61 2.18 -8.95
C PRO A 43 -17.01 3.43 -9.75
N GLU A 44 -16.93 4.62 -9.16
CA GLU A 44 -17.16 5.89 -9.84
C GLU A 44 -16.03 6.29 -10.80
N LEU A 45 -14.86 5.65 -10.68
CA LEU A 45 -13.73 5.91 -11.55
C LEU A 45 -13.91 5.20 -12.90
N LYS A 46 -13.88 6.00 -13.98
CA LYS A 46 -14.02 5.45 -15.35
C LYS A 46 -12.84 4.56 -15.71
N ASN A 47 -13.10 3.45 -16.38
CA ASN A 47 -12.06 2.51 -16.83
C ASN A 47 -10.95 3.16 -17.67
N THR A 48 -11.30 4.17 -18.48
CA THR A 48 -10.33 4.94 -19.30
C THR A 48 -9.31 5.68 -18.47
N ASP A 49 -9.59 5.94 -17.19
CA ASP A 49 -8.72 6.68 -16.29
C ASP A 49 -7.80 5.75 -15.47
N HIS A 50 -8.07 4.43 -15.42
CA HIS A 50 -7.35 3.49 -14.55
C HIS A 50 -5.83 3.52 -14.78
N THR A 51 -5.37 3.54 -16.03
CA THR A 51 -3.94 3.60 -16.36
C THR A 51 -3.29 4.88 -15.85
N THR A 52 -3.95 6.03 -16.00
CA THR A 52 -3.45 7.31 -15.49
C THR A 52 -3.39 7.30 -13.97
N LYS A 53 -4.42 6.76 -13.32
CA LYS A 53 -4.52 6.69 -11.86
C LYS A 53 -3.52 5.69 -11.26
N PHE A 54 -3.26 4.58 -11.92
CA PHE A 54 -2.14 3.71 -11.57
C PHE A 54 -0.80 4.46 -11.59
N ARG A 55 -0.55 5.26 -12.64
CA ARG A 55 0.66 6.10 -12.73
C ARG A 55 0.71 7.16 -11.61
N ASP A 56 -0.43 7.73 -11.22
CA ASP A 56 -0.52 8.64 -10.07
C ASP A 56 -0.05 7.94 -8.78
N VAL A 57 -0.49 6.70 -8.53
CA VAL A 57 -0.06 5.90 -7.36
C VAL A 57 1.45 5.61 -7.41
N VAL A 58 1.96 5.13 -8.56
CA VAL A 58 3.40 4.86 -8.73
C VAL A 58 4.23 6.13 -8.57
N TYR A 59 3.73 7.27 -9.04
CA TYR A 59 4.39 8.56 -8.85
C TYR A 59 4.38 9.01 -7.40
N SER A 60 3.28 8.80 -6.67
CA SER A 60 3.24 9.09 -5.22
C SER A 60 4.27 8.25 -4.46
N GLN A 61 4.38 6.95 -4.78
CA GLN A 61 5.40 6.07 -4.21
C GLN A 61 6.83 6.55 -4.51
N ALA A 62 7.08 6.98 -5.75
CA ALA A 62 8.39 7.53 -6.15
C ALA A 62 8.70 8.85 -5.43
N LYS A 63 7.70 9.73 -5.26
CA LYS A 63 7.83 10.95 -4.45
C LYS A 63 8.21 10.63 -3.01
N ALA A 64 7.56 9.67 -2.36
CA ALA A 64 7.88 9.29 -0.99
C ALA A 64 9.33 8.80 -0.84
N LYS A 65 9.87 8.08 -1.85
CA LYS A 65 11.31 7.71 -1.90
C LYS A 65 12.21 8.93 -2.05
N TYR A 66 11.86 9.85 -2.95
CA TYR A 66 12.60 11.09 -3.18
C TYR A 66 12.60 11.98 -1.93
N GLU A 67 11.46 12.16 -1.28
CA GLU A 67 11.30 12.96 -0.07
C GLU A 67 12.16 12.43 1.07
N ARG A 68 12.18 11.11 1.28
CA ARG A 68 13.01 10.47 2.31
C ARG A 68 14.49 10.85 2.18
N ILE A 69 15.06 10.87 0.98
CA ILE A 69 16.49 11.15 0.81
C ILE A 69 16.82 12.64 0.86
N ASN A 70 15.82 13.52 0.77
CA ASN A 70 15.96 14.97 0.83
C ASN A 70 15.74 15.51 2.24
N ILE A 71 16.75 15.38 3.10
CA ILE A 71 16.71 15.77 4.51
C ILE A 71 16.19 17.21 4.72
N ASN A 72 16.52 18.14 3.83
CA ASN A 72 16.07 19.52 3.91
C ASN A 72 14.54 19.69 3.94
N LEU A 73 13.78 18.69 3.45
CA LEU A 73 12.32 18.72 3.54
C LEU A 73 11.82 18.56 4.98
N ILE A 74 12.63 17.92 5.84
CA ILE A 74 12.29 17.72 7.26
C ILE A 74 12.38 19.05 8.02
N ASP A 75 13.24 19.99 7.58
CA ASP A 75 13.44 21.26 8.27
C ASP A 75 12.15 22.09 8.31
N ASN A 76 11.32 21.98 7.28
CA ASN A 76 10.09 22.75 7.10
C ASN A 76 8.83 21.98 7.54
N LEU A 77 8.97 20.81 8.20
CA LEU A 77 7.83 20.07 8.70
C LEU A 77 7.33 20.70 10.00
N ASP A 78 6.01 20.82 10.08
CA ASP A 78 5.32 21.13 11.32
C ASP A 78 5.13 19.84 12.13
N PHE A 79 5.55 19.86 13.39
CA PHE A 79 5.49 18.74 14.33
C PHE A 79 4.51 18.97 15.47
N SER A 80 3.72 20.04 15.44
CA SER A 80 2.75 20.37 16.50
C SER A 80 1.81 19.21 16.82
N ASP A 81 1.38 18.47 15.80
CA ASP A 81 0.53 17.29 15.94
C ASP A 81 1.24 16.08 16.59
N LEU A 82 2.56 16.13 16.78
CA LEU A 82 3.33 15.09 17.45
C LEU A 82 3.75 15.48 18.89
N SER A 83 3.23 16.58 19.42
CA SER A 83 3.52 17.03 20.81
C SER A 83 3.14 15.99 21.86
N LEU A 84 2.08 15.20 21.59
CA LEU A 84 1.66 14.09 22.46
C LEU A 84 2.75 13.04 22.72
N LEU A 85 3.79 12.97 21.86
CA LEU A 85 4.91 12.04 22.05
C LEU A 85 5.91 12.49 23.12
N GLU A 86 5.71 13.61 23.78
CA GLU A 86 6.69 14.14 24.75
C GLU A 86 6.73 13.35 26.05
N GLU A 87 5.60 12.80 26.49
CA GLU A 87 5.44 12.29 27.87
C GLU A 87 5.29 10.76 27.99
N LYS A 88 4.98 10.03 26.89
CA LYS A 88 4.61 8.60 26.95
C LYS A 88 5.15 7.79 25.78
N SER A 89 5.31 6.49 26.03
CA SER A 89 5.50 5.53 24.93
C SER A 89 4.18 5.33 24.18
N TYR A 90 4.27 5.32 22.85
CA TYR A 90 3.16 5.07 21.96
C TYR A 90 3.51 4.00 20.94
N ILE A 91 2.48 3.31 20.44
CA ILE A 91 2.55 2.60 19.18
C ILE A 91 2.11 3.60 18.11
N MET A 92 3.06 4.23 17.42
CA MET A 92 2.79 5.09 16.28
C MET A 92 2.40 4.23 15.10
N CYS A 93 1.11 4.24 14.77
CA CYS A 93 0.51 3.48 13.68
C CYS A 93 0.34 4.36 12.46
N SER A 94 0.83 3.91 11.31
CA SER A 94 0.65 4.62 10.04
C SER A 94 0.32 3.67 8.89
N PHE A 95 0.18 4.24 7.70
CA PHE A 95 -0.11 3.56 6.44
C PHE A 95 0.87 3.99 5.36
N HIS A 96 1.01 3.21 4.31
CA HIS A 96 1.80 3.58 3.13
C HIS A 96 1.07 4.66 2.30
N TYR A 97 0.79 5.79 2.93
CA TYR A 97 0.05 6.90 2.37
C TYR A 97 0.91 8.17 2.31
N GLY A 98 0.91 8.85 1.18
CA GLY A 98 1.58 10.14 1.01
C GLY A 98 3.08 10.09 1.29
N SER A 99 3.52 10.95 2.19
CA SER A 99 4.95 11.10 2.56
C SER A 99 5.36 10.22 3.75
N TYR A 100 4.75 9.05 3.92
CA TYR A 100 4.91 8.18 5.09
C TYR A 100 6.38 7.88 5.46
N LYS A 101 7.29 7.85 4.49
CA LYS A 101 8.73 7.63 4.73
C LYS A 101 9.40 8.74 5.54
N MET A 102 8.73 9.90 5.68
CA MET A 102 9.22 11.01 6.49
C MET A 102 9.00 10.80 8.00
N LEU A 103 8.09 9.90 8.41
CA LEU A 103 7.76 9.68 9.82
C LEU A 103 8.96 9.26 10.67
N ALA A 104 9.78 8.31 10.18
CA ALA A 104 11.00 7.92 10.89
C ALA A 104 11.99 9.09 11.03
N SER A 105 12.14 9.90 9.98
CA SER A 105 13.01 11.08 10.00
C SER A 105 12.50 12.15 10.95
N SER A 106 11.18 12.29 11.07
CA SER A 106 10.53 13.20 12.02
C SER A 106 10.86 12.81 13.47
N LEU A 107 10.79 11.52 13.80
CA LEU A 107 11.17 11.03 15.12
C LEU A 107 12.66 11.25 15.44
N ILE A 108 13.54 11.14 14.43
CA ILE A 108 14.96 11.48 14.60
C ILE A 108 15.13 12.97 14.93
N LYS A 109 14.47 13.87 14.17
CA LYS A 109 14.53 15.32 14.40
C LYS A 109 13.97 15.72 15.77
N LEU A 110 12.89 15.07 16.21
CA LEU A 110 12.28 15.28 17.53
C LEU A 110 13.06 14.64 18.68
N ASN A 111 14.25 14.08 18.42
CA ASN A 111 15.10 13.40 19.39
C ASN A 111 14.36 12.28 20.17
N LYS A 112 13.48 11.54 19.50
CA LYS A 112 12.70 10.46 20.11
C LYS A 112 13.39 9.11 19.96
N LYS A 113 13.31 8.29 21.02
CA LYS A 113 13.72 6.89 20.99
C LYS A 113 12.63 6.07 20.34
N PHE A 114 12.95 5.32 19.29
CA PHE A 114 11.96 4.52 18.56
C PHE A 114 12.59 3.29 17.90
N PHE A 115 11.74 2.35 17.52
CA PHE A 115 12.08 1.19 16.70
C PHE A 115 11.01 0.98 15.61
N VAL A 116 11.40 0.28 14.53
CA VAL A 116 10.51 0.02 13.40
C VAL A 116 10.16 -1.45 13.34
N VAL A 117 8.88 -1.76 13.14
CA VAL A 117 8.41 -3.13 12.92
C VAL A 117 8.18 -3.38 11.43
N VAL A 118 8.69 -4.50 10.94
CA VAL A 118 8.58 -4.94 9.55
C VAL A 118 8.01 -6.35 9.47
N ASN A 119 7.39 -6.70 8.35
CA ASN A 119 6.79 -8.02 8.17
C ASN A 119 7.81 -9.12 7.86
N ASN A 120 8.83 -8.80 7.05
CA ASN A 120 9.85 -9.74 6.60
C ASN A 120 11.25 -9.21 6.90
N SER A 121 12.24 -10.10 6.90
CA SER A 121 13.63 -9.71 7.01
C SER A 121 13.99 -8.73 5.88
N ILE A 122 14.52 -7.59 6.26
CA ILE A 122 15.00 -6.59 5.31
C ILE A 122 16.33 -7.07 4.71
N SER A 123 16.50 -6.94 3.38
CA SER A 123 17.76 -7.28 2.73
C SER A 123 18.95 -6.53 3.33
N LYS A 124 20.14 -7.14 3.32
CA LYS A 124 21.37 -6.51 3.83
C LYS A 124 21.59 -5.12 3.22
N LYS A 125 21.46 -5.00 1.90
CA LYS A 125 21.59 -3.72 1.18
C LYS A 125 20.61 -2.66 1.69
N HIS A 126 19.36 -3.04 1.91
CA HIS A 126 18.34 -2.10 2.38
C HIS A 126 18.63 -1.63 3.83
N ARG A 127 19.17 -2.51 4.68
CA ARG A 127 19.63 -2.14 6.03
C ARG A 127 20.78 -1.16 5.99
N GLU A 128 21.77 -1.40 5.14
CA GLU A 128 22.93 -0.50 4.96
C GLU A 128 22.52 0.89 4.48
N ASP A 129 21.65 0.97 3.46
CA ASP A 129 21.15 2.24 2.93
C ASP A 129 20.31 2.99 3.98
N SER A 130 19.50 2.28 4.75
CA SER A 130 18.72 2.86 5.85
C SER A 130 19.62 3.36 6.97
N HIS A 131 20.69 2.64 7.29
CA HIS A 131 21.66 3.05 8.31
C HIS A 131 22.44 4.29 7.88
N LYS A 132 22.94 4.35 6.65
CA LYS A 132 23.60 5.54 6.10
C LYS A 132 22.69 6.77 6.16
N TYR A 133 21.43 6.60 5.79
CA TYR A 133 20.45 7.67 5.88
C TYR A 133 20.19 8.10 7.32
N PHE A 134 20.06 7.14 8.25
CA PHE A 134 19.91 7.41 9.67
C PHE A 134 21.08 8.26 10.21
N LEU A 135 22.32 7.87 9.94
CA LEU A 135 23.50 8.61 10.40
C LEU A 135 23.50 10.06 9.89
N LYS A 136 23.10 10.24 8.63
CA LYS A 136 22.99 11.58 8.03
C LYS A 136 21.93 12.44 8.74
N CYS A 137 20.76 11.89 9.07
CA CYS A 137 19.73 12.59 9.83
C CYS A 137 20.17 12.85 11.27
N LYS A 138 20.74 11.84 11.94
CA LYS A 138 21.26 11.94 13.31
C LYS A 138 22.24 13.10 13.46
N ASN A 139 23.23 13.17 12.58
CA ASN A 139 24.26 14.22 12.62
C ASN A 139 23.66 15.62 12.36
N ARG A 140 22.70 15.72 11.39
CA ARG A 140 22.07 17.00 11.08
C ARG A 140 21.25 17.55 12.24
N TYR A 141 20.53 16.70 12.94
CA TYR A 141 19.59 17.11 14.01
C TYR A 141 20.15 16.93 15.43
N ASN A 142 21.44 16.61 15.54
CA ASN A 142 22.09 16.38 16.84
C ASN A 142 21.31 15.40 17.73
N ASN A 143 20.77 14.32 17.11
CA ASN A 143 20.04 13.32 17.88
C ASN A 143 20.98 12.56 18.80
N THR A 144 20.74 12.64 20.10
CA THR A 144 21.59 12.05 21.16
C THR A 144 21.04 10.77 21.74
N VAL A 145 19.74 10.48 21.53
CA VAL A 145 19.06 9.33 22.17
C VAL A 145 19.17 8.04 21.36
N LEU A 146 19.51 8.13 20.07
CA LEU A 146 19.60 6.98 19.20
C LEU A 146 21.04 6.69 18.81
N ASN A 147 21.50 5.47 19.06
CA ASN A 147 22.74 4.94 18.48
C ASN A 147 22.50 4.26 17.12
N ASN A 148 21.35 3.61 16.98
CA ASN A 148 20.83 3.02 15.76
C ASN A 148 19.29 3.01 15.82
N ILE A 149 18.63 2.65 14.71
CA ILE A 149 17.19 2.37 14.72
C ILE A 149 17.00 0.85 14.75
N PRO A 150 16.56 0.28 15.89
CA PRO A 150 16.22 -1.14 15.94
C PRO A 150 15.12 -1.43 14.94
N THR A 151 15.28 -2.50 14.16
CA THR A 151 14.28 -2.96 13.21
C THR A 151 13.95 -4.41 13.56
N LEU A 152 12.71 -4.64 13.98
CA LEU A 152 12.23 -5.95 14.40
C LEU A 152 11.35 -6.55 13.29
N SER A 153 11.59 -7.82 12.96
CA SER A 153 10.69 -8.57 12.09
C SER A 153 9.67 -9.34 12.94
N VAL A 154 8.42 -9.33 12.52
CA VAL A 154 7.35 -10.14 13.17
C VAL A 154 7.62 -11.64 13.11
N GLN A 155 8.55 -12.06 12.25
CA GLN A 155 8.97 -13.46 12.09
C GLN A 155 10.15 -13.85 12.97
N ASP A 156 10.79 -12.88 13.63
CA ASP A 156 11.96 -13.14 14.48
C ASP A 156 11.54 -13.90 15.75
N ASN A 157 12.34 -14.87 16.13
CA ASN A 157 12.18 -15.55 17.41
C ASN A 157 12.32 -14.54 18.56
N GLY A 158 11.35 -14.55 19.48
CA GLY A 158 11.36 -13.61 20.61
C GLY A 158 10.91 -12.19 20.26
N PHE A 159 10.31 -11.95 19.08
CA PHE A 159 9.78 -10.65 18.65
C PHE A 159 8.98 -9.94 19.76
N ILE A 160 8.02 -10.63 20.38
CA ILE A 160 7.15 -10.06 21.42
C ILE A 160 7.96 -9.60 22.65
N PHE A 161 8.97 -10.37 23.08
CA PHE A 161 9.84 -9.99 24.21
C PHE A 161 10.70 -8.78 23.89
N GLN A 162 11.18 -8.67 22.66
CA GLN A 162 11.94 -7.50 22.22
C GLN A 162 11.06 -6.25 22.17
N VAL A 163 9.82 -6.37 21.65
CA VAL A 163 8.83 -5.28 21.65
C VAL A 163 8.54 -4.83 23.09
N GLU A 164 8.25 -5.76 23.99
CA GLU A 164 7.99 -5.47 25.40
C GLU A 164 9.15 -4.69 26.04
N LYS A 165 10.38 -5.18 25.86
CA LYS A 165 11.59 -4.54 26.38
C LYS A 165 11.70 -3.11 25.91
N LEU A 166 11.62 -2.86 24.60
CA LEU A 166 11.77 -1.54 24.01
C LEU A 166 10.66 -0.57 24.43
N LEU A 167 9.42 -1.04 24.53
CA LEU A 167 8.30 -0.22 25.03
C LEU A 167 8.49 0.16 26.52
N LYS A 168 8.93 -0.78 27.36
CA LYS A 168 9.26 -0.50 28.78
C LYS A 168 10.42 0.48 28.94
N GLU A 169 11.35 0.52 28.00
CA GLU A 169 12.45 1.47 27.93
C GLU A 169 12.04 2.87 27.39
N GLY A 170 10.75 3.10 27.18
CA GLY A 170 10.24 4.38 26.69
C GLY A 170 10.36 4.60 25.18
N SER A 171 10.63 3.54 24.40
CA SER A 171 10.71 3.67 22.94
C SER A 171 9.33 3.72 22.29
N ILE A 172 9.22 4.50 21.22
CA ILE A 172 8.02 4.52 20.35
C ILE A 172 8.14 3.37 19.35
N MET A 173 7.09 2.57 19.20
CA MET A 173 6.98 1.56 18.13
C MET A 173 6.42 2.21 16.88
N LEU A 174 7.19 2.32 15.81
CA LEU A 174 6.69 2.76 14.49
C LEU A 174 6.33 1.57 13.63
N ILE A 175 5.08 1.50 13.18
CA ILE A 175 4.56 0.41 12.36
C ILE A 175 3.61 0.90 11.26
N PHE A 176 3.71 0.29 10.06
CA PHE A 176 2.79 0.47 8.94
C PHE A 176 1.92 -0.78 8.84
N ILE A 177 0.61 -0.64 9.11
CA ILE A 177 -0.28 -1.82 9.27
C ILE A 177 -0.80 -2.37 7.95
N ASP A 178 -0.72 -1.60 6.88
CA ASP A 178 -1.13 -1.97 5.53
C ASP A 178 0.04 -2.51 4.67
N GLY A 179 1.17 -2.85 5.30
CA GLY A 179 2.34 -3.37 4.59
C GLY A 179 2.11 -4.77 4.03
N ASN A 180 2.51 -4.97 2.76
CA ASN A 180 2.51 -6.28 2.09
C ASN A 180 3.85 -6.56 1.42
N SER A 181 4.13 -7.85 1.16
CA SER A 181 5.33 -8.32 0.48
C SER A 181 5.05 -8.58 -1.00
N GLY A 182 5.10 -7.52 -1.83
CA GLY A 182 4.98 -7.65 -3.29
C GLY A 182 3.55 -7.64 -3.83
N THR A 183 3.43 -7.62 -5.17
CA THR A 183 2.17 -7.52 -5.92
C THR A 183 1.69 -8.89 -6.45
N ASP A 184 2.41 -9.98 -6.19
CA ASP A 184 2.21 -11.28 -6.81
C ASP A 184 1.06 -12.06 -6.16
N GLY A 185 0.11 -12.48 -6.98
CA GLY A 185 -0.91 -13.48 -6.67
C GLY A 185 -1.99 -13.10 -5.66
N ILE A 186 -3.05 -13.88 -5.68
CA ILE A 186 -4.13 -13.87 -4.68
C ILE A 186 -3.63 -14.63 -3.46
N MET A 187 -3.72 -14.06 -2.27
CA MET A 187 -3.44 -14.78 -1.03
C MET A 187 -4.75 -15.28 -0.44
N GLU A 188 -5.01 -16.57 -0.50
CA GLU A 188 -5.97 -17.21 0.38
C GLU A 188 -5.45 -17.15 1.82
N TYR A 189 -5.80 -16.10 2.57
CA TYR A 189 -5.32 -15.99 3.95
C TYR A 189 -6.48 -15.81 4.93
N LYS A 190 -7.00 -16.93 5.42
CA LYS A 190 -7.75 -17.01 6.68
C LYS A 190 -6.82 -17.44 7.81
N GLY A 191 -5.77 -16.62 8.10
CA GLY A 191 -4.79 -16.94 9.16
C GLY A 191 -5.26 -16.50 10.55
N LYS A 192 -4.69 -17.13 11.61
CA LYS A 192 -5.04 -16.89 13.03
C LYS A 192 -4.93 -15.43 13.51
N ASN A 193 -4.21 -14.57 12.80
CA ASN A 193 -3.95 -13.17 13.18
C ASN A 193 -4.55 -12.17 12.17
N MET A 194 -5.63 -12.54 11.52
CA MET A 194 -6.36 -11.69 10.58
C MET A 194 -7.72 -11.33 11.16
N SER A 195 -8.16 -10.12 10.89
CA SER A 195 -9.52 -9.65 11.18
C SER A 195 -10.21 -9.25 9.88
N LYS A 196 -11.45 -9.64 9.76
CA LYS A 196 -12.34 -9.20 8.70
C LYS A 196 -12.85 -7.81 9.04
N ILE A 197 -12.74 -6.87 8.13
CA ILE A 197 -13.21 -5.49 8.26
C ILE A 197 -13.97 -5.06 7.01
N SER A 198 -14.80 -4.04 7.15
CA SER A 198 -15.42 -3.34 6.03
C SER A 198 -14.52 -2.20 5.55
N PHE A 199 -14.28 -2.11 4.24
CA PHE A 199 -13.46 -1.06 3.64
C PHE A 199 -13.98 -0.73 2.24
N PHE A 200 -14.42 0.52 1.99
CA PHE A 200 -15.10 0.94 0.76
C PHE A 200 -16.22 -0.03 0.34
N ASN A 201 -17.12 -0.37 1.28
CA ASN A 201 -18.25 -1.28 1.09
C ASN A 201 -17.86 -2.72 0.67
N ASN A 202 -16.59 -3.09 0.78
CA ASN A 202 -16.10 -4.43 0.56
C ASN A 202 -15.54 -5.01 1.84
N ASP A 203 -15.61 -6.34 1.98
CA ASP A 203 -14.98 -7.03 3.08
C ASP A 203 -13.54 -7.38 2.72
N ILE A 204 -12.61 -7.03 3.61
CA ILE A 204 -11.19 -7.39 3.47
C ILE A 204 -10.65 -8.02 4.75
N TYR A 205 -9.64 -8.88 4.61
CA TYR A 205 -8.92 -9.49 5.73
C TYR A 205 -7.60 -8.77 5.95
N VAL A 206 -7.43 -8.17 7.13
CA VAL A 206 -6.24 -7.40 7.48
C VAL A 206 -5.56 -7.95 8.72
N LYS A 207 -4.25 -7.71 8.84
CA LYS A 207 -3.47 -8.13 10.01
C LYS A 207 -3.93 -7.37 11.25
N SER A 208 -4.21 -8.10 12.33
CA SER A 208 -4.75 -7.57 13.59
C SER A 208 -3.76 -7.64 14.76
N GLY A 209 -2.48 -7.88 14.50
CA GLY A 209 -1.47 -8.02 15.55
C GLY A 209 -1.19 -6.73 16.32
N LEU A 210 -1.25 -5.56 15.69
CA LEU A 210 -0.94 -4.28 16.34
C LEU A 210 -1.90 -3.97 17.52
N PRO A 211 -3.23 -4.00 17.37
CA PRO A 211 -4.11 -3.74 18.51
C PRO A 211 -3.96 -4.80 19.62
N ALA A 212 -3.64 -6.05 19.27
CA ALA A 212 -3.37 -7.07 20.26
C ALA A 212 -2.12 -6.78 21.10
N ILE A 213 -1.05 -6.25 20.49
CA ILE A 213 0.16 -5.78 21.17
C ILE A 213 -0.17 -4.61 22.10
N ALA A 214 -0.93 -3.62 21.60
CA ALA A 214 -1.37 -2.47 22.41
C ALA A 214 -2.13 -2.92 23.66
N TYR A 215 -3.06 -3.86 23.50
CA TYR A 215 -3.86 -4.40 24.61
C TYR A 215 -2.99 -5.14 25.63
N ILE A 216 -2.06 -6.01 25.18
CA ILE A 216 -1.21 -6.82 26.07
C ILE A 216 -0.27 -5.91 26.88
N PHE A 217 0.37 -4.95 26.23
CA PHE A 217 1.35 -4.07 26.90
C PHE A 217 0.73 -2.80 27.50
N LYS A 218 -0.58 -2.61 27.34
CA LYS A 218 -1.31 -1.42 27.85
C LYS A 218 -0.72 -0.10 27.34
N VAL A 219 -0.27 -0.10 26.08
CA VAL A 219 0.34 1.07 25.43
C VAL A 219 -0.66 1.64 24.42
N PRO A 220 -0.93 2.96 24.42
CA PRO A 220 -1.85 3.57 23.48
C PRO A 220 -1.32 3.54 22.06
N ILE A 221 -2.25 3.42 21.09
CA ILE A 221 -1.97 3.57 19.66
C ILE A 221 -2.18 5.02 19.28
N LEU A 222 -1.18 5.66 18.67
CA LEU A 222 -1.28 6.97 18.06
C LEU A 222 -1.34 6.81 16.54
N PRO A 223 -2.52 6.96 15.91
CA PRO A 223 -2.62 6.94 14.45
C PRO A 223 -2.02 8.23 13.88
N VAL A 224 -1.12 8.11 12.90
CA VAL A 224 -0.42 9.25 12.29
C VAL A 224 -0.36 9.07 10.78
N ILE A 225 -0.60 10.14 10.03
CA ILE A 225 -0.50 10.16 8.58
C ILE A 225 0.40 11.33 8.14
N ALA A 226 1.32 11.05 7.22
CA ALA A 226 2.10 12.06 6.52
C ALA A 226 1.55 12.25 5.11
N TYR A 227 0.99 13.42 4.81
CA TYR A 227 0.29 13.72 3.56
C TYR A 227 0.84 14.95 2.86
N ARG A 228 0.42 15.18 1.62
CA ARG A 228 0.86 16.30 0.79
C ARG A 228 -0.28 17.29 0.56
N GLU A 229 -0.14 18.49 1.11
CA GLU A 229 -1.05 19.59 0.90
C GLU A 229 -0.25 20.90 1.03
N ASN A 230 0.07 21.54 -0.10
CA ASN A 230 0.98 22.69 -0.13
C ASN A 230 2.32 22.45 0.59
N GLY A 231 2.86 21.25 0.44
CA GLY A 231 4.02 20.74 1.16
C GLY A 231 3.73 19.41 1.85
N ILE A 232 4.66 18.96 2.69
CA ILE A 232 4.49 17.74 3.49
C ILE A 232 3.94 18.17 4.85
N LYS A 233 2.86 17.53 5.29
CA LYS A 233 2.26 17.71 6.60
C LYS A 233 2.16 16.38 7.32
N ILE A 234 2.27 16.42 8.63
CA ILE A 234 2.03 15.27 9.51
C ILE A 234 0.79 15.58 10.33
N LYS A 235 -0.13 14.64 10.39
CA LYS A 235 -1.35 14.73 11.21
C LYS A 235 -1.43 13.53 12.11
N SER A 236 -1.62 13.75 13.41
CA SER A 236 -2.06 12.75 14.36
C SER A 236 -3.58 12.76 14.51
N PHE A 237 -4.11 11.63 14.92
CA PHE A 237 -5.49 11.48 15.35
C PHE A 237 -5.52 11.21 16.85
N ASP A 238 -6.71 11.19 17.45
CA ASP A 238 -6.86 10.91 18.88
C ASP A 238 -6.22 9.56 19.23
N PRO A 239 -5.44 9.50 20.32
CA PRO A 239 -4.86 8.25 20.79
C PRO A 239 -5.92 7.23 21.18
N ILE A 240 -5.72 5.99 20.76
CA ILE A 240 -6.60 4.86 21.09
C ILE A 240 -6.00 4.14 22.30
N TYR A 241 -6.63 4.30 23.45
CA TYR A 241 -6.21 3.63 24.68
C TYR A 241 -6.80 2.21 24.76
N PRO A 242 -6.03 1.20 25.22
CA PRO A 242 -6.53 -0.15 25.44
C PRO A 242 -7.66 -0.15 26.47
N ASP A 243 -8.84 -0.57 26.05
CA ASP A 243 -9.98 -0.78 26.95
C ASP A 243 -9.90 -2.19 27.54
N LEU A 244 -9.52 -2.28 28.79
CA LEU A 244 -9.36 -3.55 29.51
C LEU A 244 -10.70 -4.08 30.08
N SER A 245 -11.80 -3.34 29.95
CA SER A 245 -13.14 -3.78 30.37
C SER A 245 -13.76 -4.76 29.38
N ILE A 246 -13.26 -4.79 28.13
CA ILE A 246 -13.69 -5.73 27.07
C ILE A 246 -12.60 -6.76 26.78
N SER A 247 -12.98 -7.83 26.10
CA SER A 247 -12.00 -8.87 25.70
C SER A 247 -10.97 -8.32 24.72
N ARG A 248 -9.75 -8.90 24.75
CA ARG A 248 -8.70 -8.59 23.76
C ARG A 248 -9.19 -8.75 22.33
N LYS A 249 -10.00 -9.79 22.04
CA LYS A 249 -10.53 -10.04 20.70
C LYS A 249 -11.45 -8.91 20.25
N GLU A 250 -12.33 -8.46 21.13
CA GLU A 250 -13.26 -7.38 20.84
C GLU A 250 -12.54 -6.05 20.67
N PHE A 251 -11.61 -5.70 21.55
CA PHE A 251 -10.77 -4.51 21.42
C PHE A 251 -10.02 -4.53 20.08
N THR A 252 -9.40 -5.66 19.75
CA THR A 252 -8.64 -5.82 18.50
C THR A 252 -9.51 -5.59 17.27
N SER A 253 -10.72 -6.18 17.24
CA SER A 253 -11.64 -6.05 16.11
C SER A 253 -12.13 -4.61 15.94
N LYS A 254 -12.56 -3.97 17.03
CA LYS A 254 -13.02 -2.57 17.00
C LYS A 254 -11.91 -1.61 16.59
N THR A 255 -10.73 -1.79 17.15
CA THR A 255 -9.58 -0.90 16.89
C THR A 255 -9.09 -1.01 15.46
N ILE A 256 -8.97 -2.23 14.91
CA ILE A 256 -8.50 -2.40 13.54
C ILE A 256 -9.51 -1.81 12.52
N GLN A 257 -10.81 -2.00 12.74
CA GLN A 257 -11.84 -1.35 11.92
C GLN A 257 -11.69 0.17 11.98
N HIS A 258 -11.59 0.74 13.18
CA HIS A 258 -11.44 2.18 13.38
C HIS A 258 -10.20 2.75 12.66
N LEU A 259 -9.05 2.06 12.72
CA LEU A 259 -7.83 2.48 12.03
C LEU A 259 -8.02 2.54 10.50
N TYR A 260 -8.72 1.55 9.93
CA TYR A 260 -9.01 1.55 8.50
C TYR A 260 -10.11 2.56 8.12
N ASP A 261 -11.05 2.88 9.02
CA ASP A 261 -12.01 3.97 8.82
C ASP A 261 -11.31 5.34 8.75
N LEU A 262 -10.28 5.55 9.58
CA LEU A 262 -9.43 6.75 9.51
C LEU A 262 -8.67 6.81 8.16
N LEU A 263 -8.09 5.69 7.72
CA LEU A 263 -7.43 5.60 6.42
C LEU A 263 -8.41 5.92 5.28
N GLN A 264 -9.60 5.32 5.29
CA GLN A 264 -10.62 5.56 4.28
C GLN A 264 -11.00 7.03 4.16
N LYS A 265 -11.19 7.72 5.29
CA LYS A 265 -11.48 9.18 5.31
C LYS A 265 -10.38 10.02 4.66
N VAL A 266 -9.13 9.57 4.75
CA VAL A 266 -7.98 10.26 4.14
C VAL A 266 -7.88 9.92 2.66
N ILE A 267 -8.09 8.66 2.29
CA ILE A 267 -8.07 8.20 0.88
C ILE A 267 -9.13 8.94 0.06
N VAL A 268 -10.34 9.12 0.59
CA VAL A 268 -11.42 9.85 -0.11
C VAL A 268 -10.98 11.25 -0.56
N LYS A 269 -10.11 11.91 0.20
CA LYS A 269 -9.61 13.25 -0.14
C LYS A 269 -8.56 13.23 -1.25
N ASN A 270 -7.63 12.26 -1.20
CA ASN A 270 -6.54 12.10 -2.16
C ASN A 270 -6.28 10.60 -2.41
N PRO A 271 -7.12 9.95 -3.23
CA PRO A 271 -7.14 8.48 -3.33
C PRO A 271 -5.83 7.89 -3.85
N PHE A 272 -5.12 8.57 -4.74
CA PHE A 272 -3.93 8.04 -5.39
C PHE A 272 -2.61 8.30 -4.64
N GLU A 273 -2.70 8.81 -3.41
CA GLU A 273 -1.58 8.89 -2.48
C GLU A 273 -1.35 7.59 -1.69
N TRP A 274 -2.28 6.62 -1.74
CA TRP A 274 -2.18 5.35 -1.03
C TRP A 274 -1.56 4.24 -1.91
N GLU A 275 -0.45 3.65 -1.43
CA GLU A 275 0.21 2.55 -2.15
C GLU A 275 -0.59 1.24 -2.12
N GLY A 276 -1.56 1.10 -1.23
CA GLY A 276 -2.38 -0.10 -1.07
C GLY A 276 -3.15 -0.50 -2.32
N TRP A 277 -3.43 0.43 -3.23
CA TRP A 277 -4.07 0.11 -4.51
C TRP A 277 -3.26 -0.88 -5.37
N LEU A 278 -1.96 -1.01 -5.13
CA LEU A 278 -1.11 -1.97 -5.84
C LEU A 278 -1.29 -3.41 -5.35
N TYR A 279 -1.90 -3.63 -4.18
CA TYR A 279 -1.94 -4.95 -3.54
C TYR A 279 -3.17 -5.25 -2.67
N ILE A 280 -4.17 -4.37 -2.58
CA ILE A 280 -5.37 -4.58 -1.74
C ILE A 280 -6.17 -5.83 -2.16
N HIS A 281 -6.14 -6.23 -3.44
CA HIS A 281 -6.74 -7.47 -3.91
C HIS A 281 -6.32 -8.70 -3.10
N LYS A 282 -5.11 -8.72 -2.51
CA LYS A 282 -4.63 -9.81 -1.66
C LYS A 282 -5.41 -9.98 -0.37
N TRP A 283 -6.19 -8.97 0.01
CA TRP A 283 -6.95 -8.95 1.27
C TRP A 283 -8.46 -9.10 1.05
N LEU A 284 -8.91 -9.15 -0.22
CA LEU A 284 -10.33 -9.26 -0.55
C LEU A 284 -10.94 -10.56 -0.05
N ASP A 285 -12.19 -10.47 0.39
CA ASP A 285 -13.04 -11.63 0.62
C ASP A 285 -13.68 -12.08 -0.70
N PHE A 286 -12.98 -12.97 -1.43
CA PHE A 286 -13.39 -13.43 -2.75
C PHE A 286 -14.71 -14.21 -2.77
N GLU A 287 -15.14 -14.79 -1.65
CA GLU A 287 -16.41 -15.54 -1.59
C GLU A 287 -17.62 -14.65 -1.95
N LYS A 288 -17.50 -13.33 -1.73
CA LYS A 288 -18.55 -12.36 -2.07
C LYS A 288 -18.46 -11.80 -3.49
N LEU A 289 -17.31 -11.87 -4.16
CA LEU A 289 -17.12 -11.31 -5.50
C LEU A 289 -17.65 -12.24 -6.61
N SER A 290 -17.69 -13.54 -6.38
CA SER A 290 -18.05 -14.55 -7.39
C SER A 290 -19.53 -14.51 -7.83
N ASN A 291 -20.38 -13.70 -7.23
CA ASN A 291 -21.84 -13.67 -7.45
C ASN A 291 -22.32 -12.47 -8.29
N LYS A 292 -21.42 -11.71 -8.95
CA LYS A 292 -21.85 -10.63 -9.86
C LYS A 292 -22.14 -11.19 -11.25
N GLU A 293 -23.41 -11.11 -11.68
CA GLU A 293 -23.82 -11.48 -13.03
C GLU A 293 -23.23 -10.55 -14.09
N ALA A 294 -22.84 -11.12 -15.24
CA ALA A 294 -22.26 -10.39 -16.34
C ALA A 294 -23.34 -9.70 -17.19
N ASP A 295 -23.21 -8.40 -17.41
CA ASP A 295 -23.99 -7.64 -18.38
C ASP A 295 -23.69 -8.12 -19.81
N LYS A 296 -24.70 -8.53 -20.53
CA LYS A 296 -24.60 -8.92 -21.96
C LYS A 296 -24.87 -7.71 -22.86
N ASN A 297 -23.80 -7.10 -23.37
CA ASN A 297 -23.92 -6.10 -24.43
C ASN A 297 -23.47 -6.72 -25.77
N GLN A 298 -24.29 -6.62 -26.81
CA GLN A 298 -23.94 -6.98 -28.18
C GLN A 298 -23.42 -5.76 -28.94
N ALA A 299 -22.18 -5.82 -29.42
CA ALA A 299 -21.60 -4.82 -30.30
C ALA A 299 -21.47 -5.40 -31.73
N SER A 300 -21.53 -4.55 -32.76
CA SER A 300 -21.46 -4.92 -34.17
C SER A 300 -20.04 -5.17 -34.70
N THR A 301 -19.01 -4.86 -33.90
CA THR A 301 -17.59 -5.08 -34.24
C THR A 301 -16.94 -5.72 -33.04
N LEU A 302 -16.25 -6.85 -33.25
CA LEU A 302 -15.56 -7.55 -32.13
C LEU A 302 -14.38 -6.74 -31.66
N ILE A 303 -14.47 -6.22 -30.42
CA ILE A 303 -13.43 -5.49 -29.75
C ILE A 303 -13.16 -6.09 -28.38
N PHE A 304 -11.94 -5.90 -27.89
CA PHE A 304 -11.58 -6.33 -26.54
C PHE A 304 -12.40 -5.59 -25.46
N ASN A 305 -13.04 -6.35 -24.59
CA ASN A 305 -13.85 -5.81 -23.49
C ASN A 305 -12.95 -5.26 -22.36
N SER A 306 -12.35 -4.12 -22.60
CA SER A 306 -11.51 -3.43 -21.63
C SER A 306 -12.25 -2.93 -20.38
N ARG A 307 -13.59 -2.95 -20.35
CA ARG A 307 -14.39 -2.66 -19.15
C ARG A 307 -14.27 -3.77 -18.12
N LYS A 308 -14.34 -5.02 -18.59
CA LYS A 308 -14.32 -6.22 -17.74
C LYS A 308 -12.93 -6.81 -17.58
N TYR A 309 -12.09 -6.75 -18.60
CA TYR A 309 -10.81 -7.43 -18.63
C TYR A 309 -9.64 -6.48 -18.79
N VAL A 310 -8.46 -6.93 -18.39
CA VAL A 310 -7.18 -6.29 -18.66
C VAL A 310 -6.12 -7.37 -18.92
N SER A 311 -5.31 -7.20 -19.97
CA SER A 311 -4.20 -8.10 -20.28
C SER A 311 -2.93 -7.65 -19.55
N PHE A 312 -2.05 -8.63 -19.23
CA PHE A 312 -0.77 -8.37 -18.60
C PHE A 312 0.22 -9.50 -18.84
N ILE A 313 1.51 -9.24 -18.58
CA ILE A 313 2.62 -10.17 -18.85
C ILE A 313 3.35 -10.48 -17.55
N ILE A 314 3.63 -11.77 -17.31
CA ILE A 314 4.55 -12.22 -16.25
C ILE A 314 5.51 -13.25 -16.87
N LYS A 315 6.83 -13.03 -16.75
CA LYS A 315 7.86 -13.96 -17.22
C LYS A 315 7.61 -14.45 -18.66
N GLU A 316 7.38 -13.49 -19.56
CA GLU A 316 7.12 -13.74 -21.01
C GLU A 316 5.82 -14.48 -21.32
N LYS A 317 4.98 -14.77 -20.34
CA LYS A 317 3.66 -15.36 -20.53
C LYS A 317 2.58 -14.29 -20.46
N ASN A 318 1.59 -14.39 -21.37
CA ASN A 318 0.46 -13.50 -21.43
C ASN A 318 -0.68 -14.00 -20.54
N PHE A 319 -1.33 -13.07 -19.87
CA PHE A 319 -2.48 -13.33 -19.01
C PHE A 319 -3.58 -12.31 -19.27
N ILE A 320 -4.80 -12.71 -18.94
CA ILE A 320 -5.96 -11.83 -18.87
C ILE A 320 -6.49 -11.87 -17.44
N LEU A 321 -6.82 -10.71 -16.87
CA LEU A 321 -7.42 -10.56 -15.54
C LEU A 321 -8.86 -10.12 -15.71
N ASP A 322 -9.80 -10.84 -15.12
CA ASP A 322 -11.18 -10.39 -14.92
C ASP A 322 -11.19 -9.41 -13.74
N LYS A 323 -11.56 -8.16 -14.00
CA LYS A 323 -11.51 -7.07 -13.02
C LYS A 323 -12.62 -7.15 -11.96
N ASP A 324 -13.68 -7.88 -12.23
CA ASP A 324 -14.79 -8.06 -11.29
C ASP A 324 -14.50 -9.17 -10.28
N THR A 325 -13.84 -10.25 -10.74
CA THR A 325 -13.53 -11.43 -9.92
C THR A 325 -12.09 -11.48 -9.44
N HIS A 326 -11.18 -10.67 -9.99
CA HIS A 326 -9.72 -10.73 -9.80
C HIS A 326 -9.09 -12.06 -10.21
N LEU A 327 -9.79 -12.91 -10.93
CA LEU A 327 -9.23 -14.14 -11.46
C LEU A 327 -8.41 -13.86 -12.72
N SER A 328 -7.25 -14.48 -12.80
CA SER A 328 -6.37 -14.37 -13.97
C SER A 328 -6.23 -15.71 -14.69
N TYR A 329 -6.13 -15.65 -16.02
CA TYR A 329 -6.01 -16.80 -16.88
C TYR A 329 -4.81 -16.61 -17.81
N GLU A 330 -3.97 -17.63 -17.94
CA GLU A 330 -2.92 -17.65 -18.96
C GLU A 330 -3.58 -17.77 -20.34
N ILE A 331 -3.11 -16.98 -21.30
CA ILE A 331 -3.64 -16.96 -22.68
C ILE A 331 -2.53 -17.21 -23.70
N GLY A 332 -2.89 -17.86 -24.81
CA GLY A 332 -1.99 -18.08 -25.93
C GLY A 332 -1.72 -16.80 -26.72
N THR A 333 -0.69 -16.83 -27.56
CA THR A 333 -0.26 -15.70 -28.39
C THR A 333 -1.37 -15.25 -29.35
N ASN A 334 -2.14 -16.17 -29.93
CA ASN A 334 -3.25 -15.83 -30.84
C ASN A 334 -4.34 -15.02 -30.13
N VAL A 335 -4.65 -15.38 -28.87
CA VAL A 335 -5.61 -14.64 -28.05
C VAL A 335 -5.07 -13.24 -27.71
N GLN A 336 -3.75 -13.12 -27.46
CA GLN A 336 -3.15 -11.80 -27.25
C GLN A 336 -3.24 -10.92 -28.49
N TYR A 337 -2.97 -11.46 -29.70
CA TYR A 337 -3.15 -10.72 -30.94
C TYR A 337 -4.60 -10.27 -31.14
N ALA A 338 -5.56 -11.12 -30.79
CA ALA A 338 -6.97 -10.76 -30.87
C ALA A 338 -7.36 -9.63 -29.89
N ILE A 339 -6.78 -9.60 -28.70
CA ILE A 339 -6.91 -8.49 -27.75
C ILE A 339 -6.35 -7.18 -28.32
N ASP A 340 -5.28 -7.26 -29.09
CA ASP A 340 -4.61 -6.13 -29.74
C ASP A 340 -5.30 -5.72 -31.07
N GLY A 341 -6.38 -6.42 -31.45
CA GLY A 341 -7.23 -6.12 -32.63
C GLY A 341 -6.99 -6.99 -33.85
N GLU A 342 -6.12 -8.01 -33.77
CA GLU A 342 -5.79 -8.93 -34.86
C GLU A 342 -6.50 -10.28 -34.64
N ILE A 343 -7.75 -10.39 -35.12
CA ILE A 343 -8.62 -11.58 -34.89
C ILE A 343 -8.41 -12.69 -35.90
N ASP A 344 -7.71 -12.46 -37.01
CA ASP A 344 -7.59 -13.39 -38.15
C ASP A 344 -6.82 -14.68 -37.77
N ASN A 345 -6.04 -14.67 -36.70
CA ASN A 345 -5.25 -15.81 -36.23
C ASN A 345 -6.00 -16.75 -35.27
N LEU A 346 -7.28 -16.46 -34.96
CA LEU A 346 -8.08 -17.28 -34.06
C LEU A 346 -8.72 -18.45 -34.80
N THR A 347 -8.75 -19.60 -34.15
CA THR A 347 -9.66 -20.71 -34.60
C THR A 347 -11.11 -20.33 -34.31
N LYS A 348 -12.05 -21.01 -35.00
CA LYS A 348 -13.48 -20.78 -34.74
C LYS A 348 -13.88 -21.09 -33.29
N GLU A 349 -13.24 -22.08 -32.68
CA GLU A 349 -13.47 -22.47 -31.28
C GLU A 349 -12.95 -21.42 -30.31
N GLU A 350 -11.72 -20.90 -30.53
CA GLU A 350 -11.16 -19.81 -29.73
C GLU A 350 -12.03 -18.55 -29.82
N LEU A 351 -12.42 -18.15 -31.03
CA LEU A 351 -13.29 -16.99 -31.24
C LEU A 351 -14.61 -17.13 -30.49
N LYS A 352 -15.27 -18.31 -30.65
CA LYS A 352 -16.53 -18.61 -29.95
C LYS A 352 -16.34 -18.52 -28.42
N MET A 353 -15.26 -19.11 -27.86
CA MET A 353 -14.97 -19.08 -26.44
C MET A 353 -14.78 -17.65 -25.96
N LEU A 354 -14.05 -16.79 -26.68
CA LEU A 354 -13.80 -15.40 -26.32
C LEU A 354 -15.10 -14.58 -26.31
N ILE A 355 -16.02 -14.84 -27.24
CA ILE A 355 -17.34 -14.20 -27.29
C ILE A 355 -18.22 -14.72 -26.13
N ASP A 356 -18.30 -16.03 -25.92
CA ASP A 356 -19.11 -16.63 -24.85
C ASP A 356 -18.69 -16.15 -23.46
N LYS A 357 -17.41 -15.83 -23.25
CA LYS A 357 -16.87 -15.27 -22.02
C LYS A 357 -16.91 -13.74 -21.95
N ASN A 358 -17.46 -13.08 -22.97
CA ASN A 358 -17.46 -11.61 -23.12
C ASN A 358 -16.04 -11.00 -23.05
N ILE A 359 -15.02 -11.71 -23.53
CA ILE A 359 -13.65 -11.17 -23.67
C ILE A 359 -13.56 -10.30 -24.93
N LEU A 360 -14.19 -10.75 -26.02
CA LEU A 360 -14.51 -9.95 -27.21
C LEU A 360 -16.00 -9.66 -27.23
N ILE A 361 -16.35 -8.42 -27.51
CA ILE A 361 -17.73 -7.92 -27.58
C ILE A 361 -17.94 -7.08 -28.83
#